data_14fa36e7f33af5c36b76051e3788b691
#
_entry.id   14fa36e7f33af5c36b76051e3788b691
#
_cell.length_a   1.000
_cell.length_b   1.000
_cell.length_c   1.000
_cell.angle_alpha   90.00
_cell.angle_beta   90.00
_cell.angle_gamma   90.00
#
_symmetry.space_group_name_H-M   'P 1'
#
loop_
_entity.id
_entity.type
_entity.pdbx_description
1 polymer ?
#
loop_
_entity_poly.entity_id
_entity_poly.type
_entity_poly.pdbx_seq_one_letter_code
_entity_poly.pdbx_strand_id
1 'polypeptide(L)'
;MADVPRRDVLPEVCAAPIDLTFVLDVSTSMTMEASALRDGIGDIYAAAQALTTDTRFSLVVFVDDALVVNGCAPFATVGELTAEFDRWRAFCATNNSPVSGTANRDCAENSLDAIYAAATTCTWRADATHILVHVTDDTFEEPPYEYSGDILSSGVPAVRHYGEVLDALVSREIRVGAFAMEVPEDCGAGTSGDTGRGFFTSYRSMMTLPMATGGRVWDIADVREGDLNMSTAIAEMVDDEYCTVF
;
A
#
# COMPACT_ATOMS: atom_id res chain seq x y z
N MET A 1 56.78 5.89 5.18
CA MET A 1 55.40 5.82 5.54
C MET A 1 54.91 4.45 5.09
N ALA A 2 54.60 3.56 6.02
CA ALA A 2 54.14 2.21 5.70
C ALA A 2 52.68 2.30 5.30
N ASP A 3 52.36 1.76 4.13
CA ASP A 3 51.00 1.62 3.61
C ASP A 3 50.22 0.67 4.52
N VAL A 4 49.25 1.20 5.25
CA VAL A 4 48.36 0.38 6.08
C VAL A 4 47.37 -0.29 5.12
N PRO A 5 47.33 -1.63 5.02
CA PRO A 5 46.43 -2.32 4.14
C PRO A 5 45.00 -1.98 4.57
N ARG A 6 44.19 -1.39 3.66
CA ARG A 6 42.76 -1.31 3.82
C ARG A 6 42.25 -2.75 4.03
N ARG A 7 41.69 -3.00 5.19
CA ARG A 7 40.86 -4.19 5.37
C ARG A 7 39.70 -4.03 4.40
N ASP A 8 39.63 -4.89 3.40
CA ASP A 8 38.40 -5.14 2.65
C ASP A 8 37.40 -5.70 3.67
N VAL A 9 36.60 -4.81 4.25
CA VAL A 9 35.42 -5.21 4.99
C VAL A 9 34.47 -5.73 3.91
N LEU A 10 34.37 -7.06 3.81
CA LEU A 10 33.31 -7.67 3.01
C LEU A 10 32.00 -7.02 3.47
N PRO A 11 31.12 -6.59 2.54
CA PRO A 11 29.83 -6.07 2.94
C PRO A 11 29.19 -7.13 3.85
N GLU A 12 28.79 -6.72 5.05
CA GLU A 12 28.05 -7.58 5.96
C GLU A 12 26.84 -8.08 5.19
N VAL A 13 26.77 -9.40 4.95
CA VAL A 13 25.66 -9.97 4.20
C VAL A 13 24.42 -9.71 5.04
N CYS A 14 23.57 -8.85 4.57
CA CYS A 14 22.31 -8.61 5.23
C CYS A 14 21.49 -9.91 5.27
N ALA A 15 20.91 -10.22 6.40
CA ALA A 15 20.09 -11.40 6.64
C ALA A 15 18.76 -11.02 7.34
N ALA A 16 18.32 -9.78 7.16
CA ALA A 16 17.09 -9.31 7.78
C ALA A 16 15.88 -10.09 7.25
N PRO A 17 14.88 -10.39 8.09
CA PRO A 17 13.58 -10.84 7.60
C PRO A 17 12.89 -9.74 6.79
N ILE A 18 11.85 -10.12 6.03
CA ILE A 18 11.00 -9.16 5.30
C ILE A 18 9.57 -9.30 5.79
N ASP A 19 8.98 -8.19 6.22
CA ASP A 19 7.55 -8.05 6.49
C ASP A 19 6.93 -7.16 5.41
N LEU A 20 6.07 -7.73 4.54
CA LEU A 20 5.41 -7.05 3.46
C LEU A 20 3.89 -7.10 3.65
N THR A 21 3.26 -5.93 3.74
CA THR A 21 1.81 -5.82 3.90
C THR A 21 1.21 -5.07 2.71
N PHE A 22 0.23 -5.69 2.05
CA PHE A 22 -0.58 -5.03 1.04
C PHE A 22 -1.73 -4.28 1.70
N VAL A 23 -2.01 -3.07 1.20
CA VAL A 23 -3.18 -2.25 1.55
C VAL A 23 -3.89 -1.95 0.23
N LEU A 24 -4.92 -2.73 -0.06
CA LEU A 24 -5.56 -2.77 -1.37
C LEU A 24 -6.97 -2.19 -1.31
N ASP A 25 -7.20 -1.19 -2.13
CA ASP A 25 -8.53 -0.75 -2.50
C ASP A 25 -9.25 -1.86 -3.28
N VAL A 26 -10.48 -2.18 -2.86
CA VAL A 26 -11.31 -3.22 -3.47
C VAL A 26 -12.62 -2.66 -4.01
N SER A 27 -12.65 -1.36 -4.33
CA SER A 27 -13.71 -0.72 -5.11
C SER A 27 -13.80 -1.31 -6.52
N THR A 28 -14.87 -1.01 -7.23
CA THR A 28 -15.10 -1.62 -8.57
C THR A 28 -14.06 -1.18 -9.60
N SER A 29 -13.55 0.04 -9.53
CA SER A 29 -12.52 0.59 -10.42
C SER A 29 -11.23 -0.23 -10.36
N MET A 30 -10.92 -0.84 -9.22
CA MET A 30 -9.69 -1.57 -8.91
C MET A 30 -9.64 -3.02 -9.42
N THR A 31 -10.63 -3.46 -10.20
CA THR A 31 -10.71 -4.87 -10.68
C THR A 31 -9.49 -5.28 -11.50
N MET A 32 -8.91 -4.35 -12.28
CA MET A 32 -7.74 -4.63 -13.10
C MET A 32 -6.48 -4.78 -12.24
N GLU A 33 -6.27 -3.90 -11.29
CA GLU A 33 -5.12 -3.88 -10.38
C GLU A 33 -5.13 -5.08 -9.44
N ALA A 34 -6.30 -5.42 -8.90
CA ALA A 34 -6.49 -6.64 -8.12
C ALA A 34 -6.17 -7.90 -8.95
N SER A 35 -6.50 -7.89 -10.25
CA SER A 35 -6.13 -8.98 -11.16
C SER A 35 -4.62 -9.00 -11.42
N ALA A 36 -3.99 -7.85 -11.65
CA ALA A 36 -2.55 -7.74 -11.89
C ALA A 36 -1.74 -8.22 -10.66
N LEU A 37 -2.15 -7.83 -9.45
CA LEU A 37 -1.56 -8.31 -8.20
C LEU A 37 -1.73 -9.82 -8.04
N ARG A 38 -2.95 -10.32 -8.23
CA ARG A 38 -3.24 -11.76 -8.15
C ARG A 38 -2.35 -12.57 -9.10
N ASP A 39 -2.20 -12.10 -10.33
CA ASP A 39 -1.41 -12.81 -11.34
C ASP A 39 0.10 -12.71 -11.08
N GLY A 40 0.56 -11.60 -10.50
CA GLY A 40 1.96 -11.33 -10.21
C GLY A 40 2.43 -11.69 -8.80
N ILE A 41 1.53 -12.11 -7.88
CA ILE A 41 1.91 -12.31 -6.47
C ILE A 41 2.94 -13.42 -6.28
N GLY A 42 2.94 -14.43 -7.17
CA GLY A 42 3.95 -15.47 -7.16
C GLY A 42 5.36 -14.96 -7.44
N ASP A 43 5.49 -13.99 -8.35
CA ASP A 43 6.77 -13.36 -8.70
C ASP A 43 7.28 -12.48 -7.56
N ILE A 44 6.39 -11.69 -6.94
CA ILE A 44 6.72 -10.87 -5.75
C ILE A 44 7.20 -11.78 -4.61
N TYR A 45 6.49 -12.87 -4.36
CA TYR A 45 6.85 -13.84 -3.33
C TYR A 45 8.22 -14.47 -3.62
N ALA A 46 8.46 -14.88 -4.86
CA ALA A 46 9.73 -15.48 -5.28
C ALA A 46 10.90 -14.49 -5.17
N ALA A 47 10.69 -13.23 -5.54
CA ALA A 47 11.70 -12.18 -5.41
C ALA A 47 12.10 -11.95 -3.94
N ALA A 48 11.13 -11.81 -3.04
CA ALA A 48 11.39 -11.67 -1.61
C ALA A 48 12.09 -12.90 -1.02
N GLN A 49 11.69 -14.11 -1.41
CA GLN A 49 12.30 -15.37 -0.98
C GLN A 49 13.73 -15.57 -1.52
N ALA A 50 14.09 -14.91 -2.61
CA ALA A 50 15.46 -14.93 -3.13
C ALA A 50 16.43 -14.13 -2.25
N LEU A 51 15.95 -13.12 -1.54
CA LEU A 51 16.73 -12.28 -0.61
C LEU A 51 16.84 -12.93 0.77
N THR A 52 15.73 -13.45 1.29
CA THR A 52 15.67 -14.14 2.58
C THR A 52 14.52 -15.15 2.60
N THR A 53 14.74 -16.30 3.24
CA THR A 53 13.67 -17.30 3.42
C THR A 53 12.67 -16.95 4.51
N ASP A 54 12.97 -15.93 5.33
CA ASP A 54 12.10 -15.46 6.42
C ASP A 54 11.28 -14.25 6.00
N THR A 55 10.32 -14.48 5.12
CA THR A 55 9.39 -13.46 4.61
C THR A 55 7.98 -13.67 5.15
N ARG A 56 7.28 -12.57 5.43
CA ARG A 56 5.87 -12.56 5.86
C ARG A 56 5.07 -11.64 4.98
N PHE A 57 3.90 -12.13 4.58
CA PHE A 57 2.95 -11.39 3.74
C PHE A 57 1.62 -11.25 4.47
N SER A 58 1.10 -10.05 4.54
CA SER A 58 -0.19 -9.72 5.15
C SER A 58 -1.03 -8.85 4.21
N LEU A 59 -2.32 -8.72 4.50
CA LEU A 59 -3.26 -7.99 3.65
C LEU A 59 -4.24 -7.18 4.50
N VAL A 60 -4.46 -5.94 4.09
CA VAL A 60 -5.57 -5.08 4.50
C VAL A 60 -6.31 -4.67 3.24
N VAL A 61 -7.61 -4.67 3.26
CA VAL A 61 -8.45 -4.21 2.14
C VAL A 61 -9.39 -3.12 2.61
N PHE A 62 -9.77 -2.23 1.69
CA PHE A 62 -10.64 -1.10 2.04
C PHE A 62 -11.49 -0.66 0.85
N VAL A 63 -12.52 0.08 1.16
CA VAL A 63 -13.33 1.00 0.37
C VAL A 63 -13.62 2.15 1.34
N ASP A 64 -14.85 2.37 1.79
CA ASP A 64 -15.18 3.37 2.84
C ASP A 64 -14.78 2.90 4.25
N ASP A 65 -14.57 1.61 4.45
CA ASP A 65 -14.05 1.04 5.70
C ASP A 65 -12.90 0.06 5.43
N ALA A 66 -12.10 -0.21 6.45
CA ALA A 66 -10.91 -1.04 6.33
C ALA A 66 -11.07 -2.38 7.05
N LEU A 67 -10.75 -3.47 6.36
CA LEU A 67 -10.70 -4.82 6.90
C LEU A 67 -9.26 -5.32 6.98
N VAL A 68 -8.80 -5.59 8.19
CA VAL A 68 -7.54 -6.30 8.42
C VAL A 68 -7.78 -7.80 8.22
N VAL A 69 -7.32 -8.33 7.09
CA VAL A 69 -7.57 -9.74 6.72
C VAL A 69 -6.87 -10.67 7.72
N ASN A 70 -7.58 -11.68 8.20
CA ASN A 70 -7.10 -12.63 9.21
C ASN A 70 -6.48 -11.98 10.48
N GLY A 71 -6.91 -10.76 10.84
CA GLY A 71 -6.30 -10.02 11.95
C GLY A 71 -4.81 -9.72 11.73
N CYS A 72 -4.41 -9.61 10.48
CA CYS A 72 -3.03 -9.44 10.03
C CYS A 72 -2.08 -10.61 10.34
N ALA A 73 -2.59 -11.80 10.59
CA ALA A 73 -1.75 -12.98 10.65
C ALA A 73 -1.12 -13.22 9.26
N PRO A 74 0.20 -13.43 9.16
CA PRO A 74 0.85 -13.69 7.88
C PRO A 74 0.30 -14.94 7.21
N PHE A 75 0.19 -14.90 5.88
CA PHE A 75 -0.15 -16.08 5.08
C PHE A 75 0.98 -17.11 5.14
N ALA A 76 0.64 -18.37 5.38
CA ALA A 76 1.62 -19.42 5.54
C ALA A 76 2.24 -19.84 4.19
N THR A 77 1.52 -19.64 3.09
CA THR A 77 1.96 -20.03 1.74
C THR A 77 1.54 -18.97 0.71
N VAL A 78 2.26 -18.94 -0.41
CA VAL A 78 1.87 -18.12 -1.57
C VAL A 78 0.49 -18.54 -2.12
N GLY A 79 0.11 -19.80 -1.99
CA GLY A 79 -1.20 -20.30 -2.43
C GLY A 79 -2.35 -19.71 -1.60
N GLU A 80 -2.19 -19.56 -0.29
CA GLU A 80 -3.16 -18.88 0.57
C GLU A 80 -3.28 -17.40 0.21
N LEU A 81 -2.14 -16.72 0.00
CA LEU A 81 -2.11 -15.33 -0.42
C LEU A 81 -2.80 -15.15 -1.79
N THR A 82 -2.51 -16.02 -2.77
CA THR A 82 -3.16 -16.00 -4.09
C THR A 82 -4.68 -16.18 -3.97
N ALA A 83 -5.13 -17.11 -3.10
CA ALA A 83 -6.55 -17.34 -2.89
C ALA A 83 -7.27 -16.11 -2.28
N GLU A 84 -6.59 -15.37 -1.38
CA GLU A 84 -7.15 -14.12 -0.86
C GLU A 84 -7.22 -13.03 -1.94
N PHE A 85 -6.21 -12.88 -2.79
CA PHE A 85 -6.30 -11.95 -3.92
C PHE A 85 -7.41 -12.34 -4.90
N ASP A 86 -7.61 -13.62 -5.19
CA ASP A 86 -8.77 -14.11 -5.99
C ASP A 86 -10.11 -13.72 -5.36
N ARG A 87 -10.23 -13.86 -4.04
CA ARG A 87 -11.42 -13.47 -3.29
C ARG A 87 -11.69 -11.97 -3.41
N TRP A 88 -10.69 -11.14 -3.18
CA TRP A 88 -10.86 -9.69 -3.18
C TRP A 88 -11.04 -9.12 -4.59
N ARG A 89 -10.39 -9.69 -5.58
CA ARG A 89 -10.66 -9.39 -6.98
C ARG A 89 -12.15 -9.65 -7.33
N ALA A 90 -12.70 -10.77 -6.88
CA ALA A 90 -14.12 -11.05 -7.06
C ALA A 90 -15.02 -10.10 -6.27
N PHE A 91 -14.57 -9.64 -5.10
CA PHE A 91 -15.27 -8.69 -4.25
C PHE A 91 -15.41 -7.31 -4.89
N CYS A 92 -14.43 -6.83 -5.66
CA CYS A 92 -14.49 -5.54 -6.38
C CYS A 92 -15.80 -5.37 -7.17
N ALA A 93 -16.35 -6.46 -7.75
CA ALA A 93 -17.60 -6.40 -8.49
C ALA A 93 -18.83 -6.03 -7.64
N THR A 94 -18.75 -6.08 -6.32
CA THR A 94 -19.84 -5.70 -5.41
C THR A 94 -19.94 -4.20 -5.19
N ASN A 95 -18.83 -3.49 -5.32
CA ASN A 95 -18.67 -2.08 -4.97
C ASN A 95 -19.19 -1.74 -3.56
N ASN A 96 -18.90 -2.59 -2.60
CA ASN A 96 -19.32 -2.43 -1.22
C ASN A 96 -18.10 -2.30 -0.30
N SER A 97 -18.30 -1.62 0.81
CA SER A 97 -17.32 -1.58 1.89
C SER A 97 -17.13 -2.98 2.53
N PRO A 98 -15.88 -3.43 2.78
CA PRO A 98 -15.58 -4.80 3.15
C PRO A 98 -16.08 -5.23 4.54
N VAL A 99 -16.33 -4.27 5.45
CA VAL A 99 -16.79 -4.54 6.83
C VAL A 99 -18.28 -4.27 6.97
N SER A 100 -18.73 -3.06 6.63
CA SER A 100 -20.12 -2.65 6.79
C SER A 100 -21.04 -3.24 5.75
N GLY A 101 -20.51 -3.58 4.56
CA GLY A 101 -21.31 -3.96 3.40
C GLY A 101 -22.09 -2.79 2.79
N THR A 102 -21.79 -1.55 3.19
CA THR A 102 -22.39 -0.35 2.62
C THR A 102 -21.93 -0.20 1.18
N ALA A 103 -22.84 0.20 0.29
CA ALA A 103 -22.49 0.44 -1.11
C ALA A 103 -21.64 1.72 -1.21
N ASN A 104 -20.51 1.61 -1.89
CA ASN A 104 -19.67 2.76 -2.26
C ASN A 104 -20.47 3.70 -3.19
N ARG A 105 -20.46 5.00 -2.90
CA ARG A 105 -21.26 6.01 -3.61
C ARG A 105 -20.50 7.29 -3.89
N ASP A 106 -19.32 7.41 -3.38
CA ASP A 106 -18.45 8.57 -3.52
C ASP A 106 -17.11 8.19 -4.16
N CYS A 107 -16.23 9.15 -4.31
CA CYS A 107 -14.97 9.00 -4.99
C CYS A 107 -13.81 8.93 -4.01
N ALA A 108 -14.04 9.30 -2.77
CA ALA A 108 -13.00 9.28 -1.75
C ALA A 108 -13.07 7.99 -0.97
N GLU A 109 -11.95 7.29 -0.91
CA GLU A 109 -11.84 6.01 -0.23
C GLU A 109 -11.11 6.15 1.11
N ASN A 110 -11.36 5.25 2.03
CA ASN A 110 -10.80 5.34 3.37
C ASN A 110 -9.38 4.76 3.47
N SER A 111 -8.49 5.21 2.58
CA SER A 111 -7.08 4.82 2.52
C SER A 111 -6.32 5.07 3.82
N LEU A 112 -6.58 6.21 4.48
CA LEU A 112 -5.84 6.59 5.69
C LEU A 112 -6.10 5.64 6.85
N ASP A 113 -7.35 5.24 7.07
CA ASP A 113 -7.70 4.27 8.10
C ASP A 113 -7.09 2.90 7.79
N ALA A 114 -7.08 2.50 6.52
CA ALA A 114 -6.50 1.23 6.08
C ALA A 114 -4.98 1.19 6.28
N ILE A 115 -4.25 2.23 5.87
CA ILE A 115 -2.80 2.35 6.08
C ILE A 115 -2.49 2.39 7.58
N TYR A 116 -3.25 3.16 8.37
CA TYR A 116 -3.08 3.22 9.82
C TYR A 116 -3.32 1.85 10.47
N ALA A 117 -4.37 1.14 10.06
CA ALA A 117 -4.67 -0.21 10.55
C ALA A 117 -3.53 -1.18 10.20
N ALA A 118 -3.00 -1.14 8.98
CA ALA A 118 -1.84 -1.93 8.58
C ALA A 118 -0.61 -1.60 9.45
N ALA A 119 -0.30 -0.32 9.64
CA ALA A 119 0.85 0.11 10.42
C ALA A 119 0.77 -0.27 11.90
N THR A 120 -0.45 -0.30 12.49
CA THR A 120 -0.61 -0.45 13.94
C THR A 120 -1.15 -1.80 14.40
N THR A 121 -1.82 -2.55 13.53
CA THR A 121 -2.42 -3.85 13.87
C THR A 121 -1.57 -5.02 13.38
N CYS A 122 -0.90 -4.86 12.22
CA CYS A 122 0.01 -5.88 11.73
C CYS A 122 1.25 -6.00 12.62
N THR A 123 1.76 -7.22 12.71
CA THR A 123 2.99 -7.46 13.46
C THR A 123 4.19 -7.18 12.58
N TRP A 124 4.89 -6.12 12.88
CA TRP A 124 6.17 -5.75 12.28
C TRP A 124 7.30 -6.20 13.18
N ARG A 125 8.18 -7.08 12.70
CA ARG A 125 9.31 -7.61 13.48
C ARG A 125 10.42 -6.57 13.56
N ALA A 126 10.95 -6.32 14.74
CA ALA A 126 11.91 -5.24 14.98
C ALA A 126 13.23 -5.34 14.17
N ASP A 127 13.55 -6.53 13.67
CA ASP A 127 14.74 -6.82 12.88
C ASP A 127 14.45 -7.03 11.38
N ALA A 128 13.20 -6.81 10.94
CA ALA A 128 12.78 -6.99 9.56
C ALA A 128 12.86 -5.69 8.74
N THR A 129 13.00 -5.85 7.43
CA THR A 129 12.68 -4.78 6.48
C THR A 129 11.16 -4.69 6.37
N HIS A 130 10.59 -3.50 6.67
CA HIS A 130 9.17 -3.26 6.69
C HIS A 130 8.72 -2.57 5.39
N ILE A 131 7.87 -3.22 4.62
CA ILE A 131 7.34 -2.70 3.35
C ILE A 131 5.82 -2.75 3.37
N LEU A 132 5.19 -1.62 3.10
CA LEU A 132 3.77 -1.49 2.87
C LEU A 132 3.54 -1.12 1.40
N VAL A 133 2.77 -1.93 0.69
CA VAL A 133 2.35 -1.66 -0.69
C VAL A 133 0.90 -1.21 -0.67
N HIS A 134 0.69 0.08 -0.97
CA HIS A 134 -0.63 0.69 -1.06
C HIS A 134 -1.07 0.79 -2.52
N VAL A 135 -2.33 0.47 -2.81
CA VAL A 135 -2.87 0.47 -4.18
C VAL A 135 -4.28 1.04 -4.17
N THR A 136 -4.48 2.17 -4.85
CA THR A 136 -5.77 2.84 -5.03
C THR A 136 -5.74 3.75 -6.24
N ASP A 137 -6.86 3.96 -6.90
CA ASP A 137 -7.04 4.98 -7.94
C ASP A 137 -7.81 6.20 -7.44
N ASP A 138 -8.26 6.17 -6.19
CA ASP A 138 -9.06 7.22 -5.59
C ASP A 138 -8.28 8.10 -4.58
N THR A 139 -8.86 9.24 -4.26
CA THR A 139 -8.36 10.11 -3.21
C THR A 139 -8.75 9.56 -1.84
N PHE A 140 -8.07 10.01 -0.78
CA PHE A 140 -8.40 9.58 0.58
C PHE A 140 -9.40 10.51 1.27
N GLU A 141 -10.19 9.94 2.18
CA GLU A 141 -10.98 10.70 3.17
C GLU A 141 -10.14 11.09 4.39
N GLU A 142 -10.50 12.21 5.02
CA GLU A 142 -9.94 12.67 6.30
C GLU A 142 -11.03 13.36 7.13
N PRO A 143 -11.06 13.20 8.49
CA PRO A 143 -11.99 13.92 9.34
C PRO A 143 -11.72 15.43 9.39
N PRO A 144 -12.70 16.31 9.57
CA PRO A 144 -14.11 16.07 9.28
C PRO A 144 -14.34 16.18 7.77
N TYR A 145 -14.71 15.16 7.09
CA TYR A 145 -15.03 15.08 5.65
C TYR A 145 -14.72 16.35 4.86
N GLU A 146 -13.50 16.47 4.33
CA GLU A 146 -13.09 17.66 3.57
C GLU A 146 -13.57 17.65 2.13
N TYR A 147 -14.19 16.56 1.71
CA TYR A 147 -14.80 16.47 0.40
C TYR A 147 -16.14 17.17 0.40
N SER A 148 -16.09 18.51 0.29
CA SER A 148 -17.28 19.36 0.20
C SER A 148 -18.03 19.23 -1.13
N GLY A 149 -17.70 18.22 -1.94
CA GLY A 149 -18.33 17.95 -3.21
C GLY A 149 -19.07 16.62 -3.28
N ASP A 150 -18.92 15.75 -2.28
CA ASP A 150 -19.55 14.44 -2.28
C ASP A 150 -21.06 14.57 -2.08
N ILE A 151 -21.75 14.35 -3.18
CA ILE A 151 -23.19 14.38 -3.25
C ILE A 151 -23.79 13.16 -2.56
N LEU A 152 -22.99 12.12 -2.33
CA LEU A 152 -23.43 10.81 -1.87
C LEU A 152 -22.40 10.20 -0.92
N SER A 153 -22.25 10.77 0.29
CA SER A 153 -21.43 10.09 1.33
C SER A 153 -21.93 8.66 1.56
N SER A 154 -20.99 7.72 1.68
CA SER A 154 -21.27 6.34 2.08
C SER A 154 -21.92 6.27 3.47
N GLY A 155 -21.72 7.30 4.29
CA GLY A 155 -22.13 7.34 5.69
C GLY A 155 -21.18 6.59 6.62
N VAL A 156 -20.06 6.10 6.12
CA VAL A 156 -18.98 5.51 6.93
C VAL A 156 -17.91 6.59 7.16
N PRO A 157 -17.67 7.02 8.40
CA PRO A 157 -16.75 8.11 8.68
C PRO A 157 -15.30 7.63 8.70
N ALA A 158 -14.42 8.34 7.98
CA ALA A 158 -12.98 8.26 8.22
C ALA A 158 -12.67 8.76 9.65
N VAL A 159 -11.71 8.13 10.31
CA VAL A 159 -11.32 8.47 11.70
C VAL A 159 -9.87 8.93 11.83
N ARG A 160 -9.01 8.74 10.82
CA ARG A 160 -7.59 9.08 10.87
C ARG A 160 -7.26 10.32 10.07
N HIS A 161 -6.42 11.17 10.68
CA HIS A 161 -5.80 12.28 9.99
C HIS A 161 -4.51 11.85 9.30
N TYR A 162 -4.18 12.49 8.19
CA TYR A 162 -2.96 12.23 7.44
C TYR A 162 -1.69 12.26 8.30
N GLY A 163 -1.57 13.23 9.21
CA GLY A 163 -0.45 13.34 10.13
C GLY A 163 -0.32 12.14 11.09
N GLU A 164 -1.44 11.58 11.56
CA GLU A 164 -1.44 10.40 12.42
C GLU A 164 -0.92 9.15 11.66
N VAL A 165 -1.31 9.03 10.38
CA VAL A 165 -0.84 7.95 9.51
C VAL A 165 0.65 8.08 9.25
N LEU A 166 1.10 9.28 8.90
CA LEU A 166 2.52 9.57 8.67
C LEU A 166 3.37 9.24 9.90
N ASP A 167 2.95 9.68 11.09
CA ASP A 167 3.64 9.40 12.34
C ASP A 167 3.66 7.90 12.66
N ALA A 168 2.57 7.18 12.37
CA ALA A 168 2.49 5.74 12.57
C ALA A 168 3.47 4.96 11.66
N LEU A 169 3.61 5.37 10.42
CA LEU A 169 4.55 4.77 9.45
C LEU A 169 6.01 5.06 9.83
N VAL A 170 6.35 6.33 10.05
CA VAL A 170 7.72 6.75 10.36
C VAL A 170 8.21 6.16 11.67
N SER A 171 7.36 6.19 12.73
CA SER A 171 7.74 5.64 14.04
C SER A 171 7.97 4.13 14.05
N ARG A 172 7.53 3.42 13.01
CA ARG A 172 7.71 1.96 12.83
C ARG A 172 8.64 1.60 11.70
N GLU A 173 9.29 2.60 11.12
CA GLU A 173 10.22 2.42 10.01
C GLU A 173 9.60 1.64 8.83
N ILE A 174 8.32 1.92 8.51
CA ILE A 174 7.58 1.27 7.43
C ILE A 174 7.73 2.10 6.16
N ARG A 175 8.31 1.52 5.11
CA ARG A 175 8.44 2.13 3.79
C ARG A 175 7.19 1.90 2.96
N VAL A 176 6.69 2.97 2.34
CA VAL A 176 5.46 2.94 1.56
C VAL A 176 5.78 2.95 0.07
N GLY A 177 5.46 1.83 -0.62
CA GLY A 177 5.30 1.81 -2.07
C GLY A 177 3.84 2.07 -2.41
N ALA A 178 3.55 3.14 -3.14
CA ALA A 178 2.19 3.49 -3.50
C ALA A 178 1.97 3.40 -5.02
N PHE A 179 0.95 2.67 -5.43
CA PHE A 179 0.34 2.79 -6.75
C PHE A 179 -0.91 3.66 -6.57
N ALA A 180 -0.85 4.87 -7.10
CA ALA A 180 -1.91 5.87 -6.97
C ALA A 180 -2.12 6.59 -8.30
N MET A 181 -3.25 7.23 -8.50
CA MET A 181 -3.50 8.05 -9.68
C MET A 181 -2.80 9.40 -9.53
N GLU A 182 -1.94 9.78 -10.49
CA GLU A 182 -1.27 11.09 -10.48
C GLU A 182 -2.22 12.21 -10.92
N VAL A 183 -3.03 11.93 -11.93
CA VAL A 183 -3.95 12.92 -12.52
C VAL A 183 -5.29 12.89 -11.80
N PRO A 184 -5.88 14.06 -11.46
CA PRO A 184 -7.19 14.12 -10.83
C PRO A 184 -8.25 13.35 -11.62
N GLU A 185 -9.04 12.54 -10.93
CA GLU A 185 -10.14 11.79 -11.52
C GLU A 185 -11.43 12.62 -11.56
N ASP A 186 -12.28 12.36 -12.57
CA ASP A 186 -13.64 12.89 -12.63
C ASP A 186 -14.56 12.03 -11.76
N CYS A 187 -14.84 12.54 -10.57
CA CYS A 187 -15.75 11.88 -9.61
C CYS A 187 -17.24 12.02 -9.98
N GLY A 188 -17.55 12.52 -11.16
CA GLY A 188 -18.92 12.77 -11.60
C GLY A 188 -19.47 14.10 -11.06
N ALA A 189 -20.66 14.50 -11.57
CA ALA A 189 -21.33 15.75 -11.21
C ALA A 189 -20.47 17.03 -11.31
N GLY A 190 -19.34 16.97 -12.05
CA GLY A 190 -18.39 18.09 -12.21
C GLY A 190 -17.45 18.29 -11.02
N THR A 191 -17.30 17.29 -10.17
CA THR A 191 -16.28 17.24 -9.11
C THR A 191 -15.08 16.41 -9.59
N SER A 192 -13.87 16.87 -9.26
CA SER A 192 -12.65 16.10 -9.47
C SER A 192 -11.97 15.82 -8.15
N GLY A 193 -11.56 14.58 -7.93
CA GLY A 193 -10.75 14.17 -6.81
C GLY A 193 -9.27 14.46 -7.06
N ASP A 194 -8.58 15.09 -6.12
CA ASP A 194 -7.10 15.15 -6.14
C ASP A 194 -6.55 13.82 -5.64
N THR A 195 -6.47 12.85 -6.54
CA THR A 195 -6.04 11.48 -6.28
C THR A 195 -4.54 11.38 -5.98
N GLY A 196 -3.75 12.34 -6.49
CA GLY A 196 -2.31 12.41 -6.26
C GLY A 196 -1.90 12.99 -4.92
N ARG A 197 -2.82 13.61 -4.16
CA ARG A 197 -2.49 14.24 -2.88
C ARG A 197 -2.02 13.21 -1.85
N GLY A 198 -0.95 13.54 -1.15
CA GLY A 198 -0.35 12.66 -0.15
C GLY A 198 0.49 11.51 -0.70
N PHE A 199 0.41 11.24 -2.02
CA PHE A 199 1.21 10.24 -2.72
C PHE A 199 2.19 10.88 -3.71
N PHE A 200 1.72 11.63 -4.70
CA PHE A 200 2.55 12.39 -5.66
C PHE A 200 2.81 13.81 -5.20
N THR A 201 1.81 14.44 -4.61
CA THR A 201 1.88 15.83 -4.14
C THR A 201 1.76 15.92 -2.62
N SER A 202 2.44 16.90 -2.03
CA SER A 202 2.36 17.15 -0.59
C SER A 202 0.93 17.48 -0.15
N TYR A 203 0.57 17.06 1.05
CA TYR A 203 -0.73 17.34 1.64
C TYR A 203 -0.58 18.26 2.86
N ARG A 204 -1.24 19.43 2.85
CA ARG A 204 -1.19 20.43 3.94
C ARG A 204 0.24 20.73 4.43
N SER A 205 1.17 20.88 3.51
CA SER A 205 2.61 21.10 3.76
C SER A 205 3.35 19.94 4.40
N MET A 206 2.73 18.78 4.58
CA MET A 206 3.40 17.53 4.95
C MET A 206 3.94 16.84 3.69
N MET A 207 5.07 16.14 3.83
CA MET A 207 5.62 15.31 2.76
C MET A 207 4.62 14.22 2.37
N THR A 208 4.74 13.70 1.15
CA THR A 208 3.98 12.52 0.73
C THR A 208 4.37 11.31 1.57
N LEU A 209 3.45 10.34 1.75
CA LEU A 209 3.75 9.13 2.52
C LEU A 209 4.96 8.37 1.94
N PRO A 210 5.07 8.15 0.60
CA PRO A 210 6.25 7.51 0.04
C PRO A 210 7.55 8.30 0.31
N MET A 211 7.55 9.61 0.09
CA MET A 211 8.75 10.44 0.30
C MET A 211 9.20 10.47 1.76
N ALA A 212 8.26 10.60 2.69
CA ALA A 212 8.56 10.70 4.12
C ALA A 212 9.08 9.38 4.71
N THR A 213 8.73 8.26 4.09
CA THR A 213 9.14 6.92 4.52
C THR A 213 10.30 6.33 3.72
N GLY A 214 10.85 7.09 2.75
CA GLY A 214 11.91 6.62 1.87
C GLY A 214 11.47 5.56 0.86
N GLY A 215 10.17 5.41 0.64
CA GLY A 215 9.61 4.48 -0.34
C GLY A 215 9.42 5.09 -1.73
N ARG A 216 8.45 4.57 -2.50
CA ARG A 216 8.25 4.94 -3.92
C ARG A 216 6.78 5.18 -4.25
N VAL A 217 6.54 5.90 -5.34
CA VAL A 217 5.20 6.07 -5.91
C VAL A 217 5.25 5.78 -7.41
N TRP A 218 4.19 5.14 -7.92
CA TRP A 218 3.97 4.86 -9.34
C TRP A 218 2.56 5.29 -9.73
N ASP A 219 2.43 5.80 -10.96
CA ASP A 219 1.11 6.10 -11.50
C ASP A 219 0.39 4.80 -11.86
N ILE A 220 -0.80 4.62 -11.30
CA ILE A 220 -1.63 3.46 -11.58
C ILE A 220 -2.11 3.45 -13.04
N ALA A 221 -2.15 4.62 -13.69
CA ALA A 221 -2.46 4.73 -15.11
C ALA A 221 -1.46 3.96 -15.98
N ASP A 222 -0.16 4.00 -15.65
CA ASP A 222 0.88 3.24 -16.37
C ASP A 222 0.64 1.72 -16.28
N VAL A 223 0.08 1.25 -15.14
CA VAL A 223 -0.32 -0.17 -15.00
C VAL A 223 -1.48 -0.50 -15.95
N ARG A 224 -2.47 0.38 -16.05
CA ARG A 224 -3.65 0.22 -16.91
C ARG A 224 -3.30 0.27 -18.38
N GLU A 225 -2.33 1.07 -18.76
CA GLU A 225 -1.82 1.19 -20.13
C GLU A 225 -0.86 0.05 -20.51
N GLY A 226 -0.36 -0.69 -19.50
CA GLY A 226 0.59 -1.79 -19.70
C GLY A 226 2.05 -1.34 -19.80
N ASP A 227 2.33 -0.08 -19.50
CA ASP A 227 3.67 0.51 -19.50
C ASP A 227 4.44 0.17 -18.23
N LEU A 228 3.72 -0.15 -17.14
CA LEU A 228 4.28 -0.59 -15.86
C LEU A 228 3.74 -1.97 -15.46
N ASN A 229 4.65 -2.89 -15.17
CA ASN A 229 4.28 -4.16 -14.54
C ASN A 229 4.35 -4.04 -13.01
N MET A 230 3.20 -4.14 -12.36
CA MET A 230 3.07 -3.94 -10.91
C MET A 230 3.92 -4.91 -10.09
N SER A 231 3.93 -6.19 -10.45
CA SER A 231 4.72 -7.20 -9.72
C SER A 231 6.21 -6.96 -9.86
N THR A 232 6.68 -6.55 -11.03
CA THR A 232 8.09 -6.16 -11.24
C THR A 232 8.47 -4.94 -10.41
N ALA A 233 7.64 -3.89 -10.42
CA ALA A 233 7.89 -2.69 -9.63
C ALA A 233 7.95 -2.95 -8.13
N ILE A 234 7.07 -3.82 -7.62
CA ILE A 234 7.10 -4.25 -6.20
C ILE A 234 8.34 -5.08 -5.91
N ALA A 235 8.70 -6.03 -6.78
CA ALA A 235 9.89 -6.86 -6.60
C ALA A 235 11.19 -6.03 -6.59
N GLU A 236 11.29 -5.04 -7.49
CA GLU A 236 12.41 -4.09 -7.51
C GLU A 236 12.46 -3.22 -6.23
N MET A 237 11.30 -2.76 -5.75
CA MET A 237 11.24 -2.05 -4.46
C MET A 237 11.72 -2.94 -3.31
N VAL A 238 11.28 -4.18 -3.26
CA VAL A 238 11.71 -5.13 -2.21
C VAL A 238 13.21 -5.34 -2.24
N ASP A 239 13.82 -5.49 -3.43
CA ASP A 239 15.26 -5.65 -3.59
C ASP A 239 16.03 -4.40 -3.15
N ASP A 240 15.60 -3.22 -3.58
CA ASP A 240 16.26 -1.95 -3.29
C ASP A 240 16.15 -1.56 -1.80
N GLU A 241 15.03 -1.86 -1.16
CA GLU A 241 14.78 -1.54 0.24
C GLU A 241 15.33 -2.60 1.20
N TYR A 242 15.67 -3.78 0.70
CA TYR A 242 16.23 -4.84 1.51
C TYR A 242 17.52 -4.41 2.16
N CYS A 243 17.52 -4.43 3.50
CA CYS A 243 18.68 -4.02 4.30
C CYS A 243 19.13 -2.56 4.15
N THR A 244 18.30 -1.71 3.59
CA THR A 244 18.52 -0.27 3.59
C THR A 244 18.13 0.31 4.95
N VAL A 245 18.99 1.16 5.53
CA VAL A 245 18.68 1.85 6.80
C VAL A 245 17.56 2.87 6.58
N PHE A 246 16.59 2.89 7.49
CA PHE A 246 15.44 3.84 7.44
C PHE A 246 15.89 5.26 7.80
#